data_919c194a36f8d2b6c7a2d8eac1b25241
#
_entry.id   919c194a36f8d2b6c7a2d8eac1b25241
#
_cell.length_a   1.000
_cell.length_b   1.000
_cell.length_c   1.000
_cell.angle_alpha   90.00
_cell.angle_beta   90.00
_cell.angle_gamma   90.00
#
_symmetry.space_group_name_H-M   'P 1'
#
loop_
_entity.id
_entity.type
_entity.pdbx_description
1 polymer ?
#
loop_
_entity_poly.entity_id
_entity_poly.type
_entity_poly.pdbx_seq_one_letter_code
_entity_poly.pdbx_strand_id
1 'polypeptide(L)'
;VPDIAVSFRDGVCGPQTERLAETCGDFIVRRSDGVYAYQLAVVCDDALGGVTEVVRGSDLLGSTARQLWLFSVFGYPAPQYYHVPLLVAPDGRRLSKRERDLDMEALRARCTPEQLVGRLAQLAGLQPGPEPVRAADLVSRFSWERIPRGEIVIPANFSDGFRVFP
;
A
#
# COMPACT_ATOMS: atom_id res chain seq x y z
N VAL A 1 -20.77 12.96 -9.34
CA VAL A 1 -19.47 12.71 -9.99
C VAL A 1 -19.67 12.84 -11.50
N PRO A 2 -18.79 13.58 -12.21
CA PRO A 2 -18.90 13.72 -13.65
C PRO A 2 -18.57 12.41 -14.38
N ASP A 3 -19.17 12.23 -15.57
CA ASP A 3 -18.84 11.12 -16.46
C ASP A 3 -17.55 11.42 -17.25
N ILE A 4 -16.43 11.30 -16.57
CA ILE A 4 -15.09 11.53 -17.13
C ILE A 4 -14.17 10.32 -16.93
N ALA A 5 -13.25 10.13 -17.83
CA ALA A 5 -12.13 9.21 -17.65
C ALA A 5 -10.96 9.92 -16.97
N VAL A 6 -10.45 9.36 -15.90
CA VAL A 6 -9.23 9.80 -15.22
C VAL A 6 -8.12 8.81 -15.53
N SER A 7 -7.09 9.28 -16.21
CA SER A 7 -5.90 8.48 -16.54
C SER A 7 -4.72 8.95 -15.71
N PHE A 8 -3.97 8.00 -15.16
CA PHE A 8 -2.75 8.28 -14.41
C PHE A 8 -1.74 7.14 -14.59
N ARG A 9 -0.52 7.38 -14.19
CA ARG A 9 0.52 6.36 -14.17
C ARG A 9 0.93 6.09 -12.74
N ASP A 10 0.63 4.89 -12.28
CA ASP A 10 1.14 4.40 -10.99
C ASP A 10 2.58 3.92 -11.12
N GLY A 11 3.42 4.22 -10.13
CA GLY A 11 4.84 3.88 -10.18
C GLY A 11 5.14 2.38 -10.11
N VAL A 12 4.20 1.57 -9.58
CA VAL A 12 4.31 0.11 -9.52
C VAL A 12 3.35 -0.57 -10.49
N CYS A 13 2.06 -0.24 -10.43
CA CYS A 13 1.01 -0.88 -11.23
C CYS A 13 0.98 -0.41 -12.69
N GLY A 14 1.72 0.66 -13.05
CA GLY A 14 1.79 1.18 -14.41
C GLY A 14 0.58 2.05 -14.81
N PRO A 15 0.25 2.13 -16.13
CA PRO A 15 -0.84 2.95 -16.61
C PRO A 15 -2.21 2.47 -16.10
N GLN A 16 -3.00 3.40 -15.62
CA GLN A 16 -4.38 3.18 -15.12
C GLN A 16 -5.32 4.15 -15.80
N THR A 17 -6.54 3.73 -16.07
CA THR A 17 -7.62 4.59 -16.55
C THR A 17 -8.92 4.11 -15.96
N GLU A 18 -9.64 5.00 -15.30
CA GLU A 18 -10.92 4.72 -14.68
C GLU A 18 -11.97 5.74 -15.11
N ARG A 19 -13.18 5.26 -15.45
CA ARG A 19 -14.33 6.12 -15.73
C ARG A 19 -15.10 6.33 -14.42
N LEU A 20 -15.04 7.55 -13.87
CA LEU A 20 -15.51 7.81 -12.50
C LEU A 20 -16.99 7.47 -12.28
N ALA A 21 -17.85 7.75 -13.24
CA ALA A 21 -19.27 7.43 -13.14
C ALA A 21 -19.53 5.92 -13.00
N GLU A 22 -18.69 5.08 -13.59
CA GLU A 22 -18.82 3.62 -13.59
C GLU A 22 -18.12 2.98 -12.38
N THR A 23 -16.92 3.46 -12.04
CA THR A 23 -16.07 2.81 -11.03
C THR A 23 -16.37 3.26 -9.60
N CYS A 24 -16.78 4.51 -9.39
CA CYS A 24 -17.10 4.99 -8.06
C CYS A 24 -18.48 5.63 -7.91
N GLY A 25 -19.05 6.21 -8.97
CA GLY A 25 -20.30 6.98 -8.88
C GLY A 25 -20.23 8.11 -7.84
N ASP A 26 -21.39 8.56 -7.38
CA ASP A 26 -21.46 9.55 -6.30
C ASP A 26 -21.01 8.94 -4.98
N PHE A 27 -20.24 9.67 -4.21
CA PHE A 27 -19.72 9.21 -2.94
C PHE A 27 -19.83 10.26 -1.83
N ILE A 28 -19.93 9.77 -0.60
CA ILE A 28 -20.09 10.63 0.57
C ILE A 28 -18.75 11.33 0.85
N VAL A 29 -18.76 12.66 0.90
CA VAL A 29 -17.63 13.51 1.30
C VAL A 29 -17.75 13.99 2.75
N ARG A 30 -19.01 14.08 3.28
CA ARG A 30 -19.28 14.41 4.67
C ARG A 30 -20.47 13.57 5.16
N ARG A 31 -20.30 12.94 6.32
CA ARG A 31 -21.31 12.11 6.97
C ARG A 31 -22.37 12.97 7.63
N SER A 32 -23.52 12.37 7.92
CA SER A 32 -24.64 13.03 8.62
C SER A 32 -24.29 13.49 10.04
N ASP A 33 -23.30 12.83 10.69
CA ASP A 33 -22.77 13.21 11.99
C ASP A 33 -21.76 14.38 11.91
N GLY A 34 -21.54 14.94 10.73
CA GLY A 34 -20.65 16.07 10.50
C GLY A 34 -19.19 15.70 10.23
N VAL A 35 -18.79 14.44 10.36
CA VAL A 35 -17.42 13.96 10.11
C VAL A 35 -17.15 13.91 8.61
N TYR A 36 -16.00 14.39 8.18
CA TYR A 36 -15.57 14.27 6.78
C TYR A 36 -15.16 12.83 6.45
N ALA A 37 -15.57 12.37 5.29
CA ALA A 37 -15.26 11.02 4.83
C ALA A 37 -13.82 10.94 4.33
N TYR A 38 -13.24 9.74 4.41
CA TYR A 38 -11.84 9.45 4.10
C TYR A 38 -11.36 10.05 2.77
N GLN A 39 -12.15 9.90 1.70
CA GLN A 39 -11.73 10.35 0.36
C GLN A 39 -11.49 11.86 0.27
N LEU A 40 -12.29 12.66 0.98
CA LEU A 40 -12.10 14.10 1.05
C LEU A 40 -10.98 14.46 2.03
N ALA A 41 -10.98 13.84 3.21
CA ALA A 41 -10.01 14.16 4.26
C ALA A 41 -8.57 13.92 3.78
N VAL A 42 -8.28 12.75 3.20
CA VAL A 42 -6.93 12.41 2.73
C VAL A 42 -6.44 13.37 1.65
N VAL A 43 -7.30 13.77 0.70
CA VAL A 43 -6.92 14.74 -0.35
C VAL A 43 -6.58 16.10 0.24
N CYS A 44 -7.39 16.60 1.18
CA CYS A 44 -7.13 17.87 1.84
C CYS A 44 -5.84 17.82 2.69
N ASP A 45 -5.67 16.77 3.48
CA ASP A 45 -4.50 16.61 4.34
C ASP A 45 -3.21 16.47 3.53
N ASP A 46 -3.21 15.66 2.47
CA ASP A 46 -2.05 15.50 1.58
C ASP A 46 -1.71 16.82 0.85
N ALA A 47 -2.73 17.52 0.33
CA ALA A 47 -2.53 18.79 -0.37
C ALA A 47 -1.95 19.88 0.55
N LEU A 48 -2.55 20.05 1.73
CA LEU A 48 -2.12 21.06 2.70
C LEU A 48 -0.79 20.68 3.37
N GLY A 49 -0.52 19.39 3.50
CA GLY A 49 0.76 18.86 3.99
C GLY A 49 1.90 18.92 2.97
N GLY A 50 1.61 19.29 1.71
CA GLY A 50 2.61 19.34 0.64
C GLY A 50 3.14 17.95 0.24
N VAL A 51 2.32 16.92 0.35
CA VAL A 51 2.70 15.54 -0.03
C VAL A 51 2.90 15.46 -1.53
N THR A 52 4.07 15.01 -1.95
CA THR A 52 4.45 14.87 -3.36
C THR A 52 4.42 13.43 -3.86
N GLU A 53 4.53 12.46 -2.95
CA GLU A 53 4.52 11.03 -3.26
C GLU A 53 3.70 10.26 -2.23
N VAL A 54 2.83 9.35 -2.70
CA VAL A 54 2.01 8.48 -1.87
C VAL A 54 2.37 7.03 -2.14
N VAL A 55 2.89 6.34 -1.13
CA VAL A 55 3.16 4.90 -1.15
C VAL A 55 2.14 4.20 -0.26
N ARG A 56 1.33 3.30 -0.83
CA ARG A 56 0.28 2.60 -0.07
C ARG A 56 -0.05 1.23 -0.66
N GLY A 57 -0.88 0.45 0.02
CA GLY A 57 -1.32 -0.86 -0.46
C GLY A 57 -2.18 -0.77 -1.73
N SER A 58 -2.06 -1.77 -2.59
CA SER A 58 -2.80 -1.86 -3.86
C SER A 58 -4.31 -2.00 -3.71
N ASP A 59 -4.82 -2.28 -2.51
CA ASP A 59 -6.24 -2.25 -2.19
C ASP A 59 -6.85 -0.85 -2.30
N LEU A 60 -6.04 0.19 -2.29
CA LEU A 60 -6.46 1.58 -2.49
C LEU A 60 -6.28 2.08 -3.93
N LEU A 61 -5.81 1.24 -4.85
CA LEU A 61 -5.62 1.62 -6.26
C LEU A 61 -6.91 2.18 -6.88
N GLY A 62 -8.04 1.48 -6.70
CA GLY A 62 -9.35 1.93 -7.17
C GLY A 62 -9.91 3.19 -6.48
N SER A 63 -9.22 3.74 -5.46
CA SER A 63 -9.56 5.05 -4.88
C SER A 63 -8.82 6.21 -5.55
N THR A 64 -7.77 5.91 -6.32
CA THR A 64 -6.84 6.93 -6.82
C THR A 64 -7.49 7.87 -7.82
N ALA A 65 -8.26 7.36 -8.77
CA ALA A 65 -8.91 8.20 -9.78
C ALA A 65 -9.84 9.25 -9.17
N ARG A 66 -10.65 8.86 -8.15
CA ARG A 66 -11.54 9.82 -7.46
C ARG A 66 -10.77 10.83 -6.62
N GLN A 67 -9.64 10.43 -6.04
CA GLN A 67 -8.77 11.35 -5.30
C GLN A 67 -8.08 12.35 -6.25
N LEU A 68 -7.55 11.90 -7.40
CA LEU A 68 -7.01 12.76 -8.44
C LEU A 68 -8.03 13.77 -8.96
N TRP A 69 -9.27 13.32 -9.15
CA TRP A 69 -10.36 14.24 -9.50
C TRP A 69 -10.60 15.27 -8.41
N LEU A 70 -10.63 14.90 -7.13
CA LEU A 70 -10.78 15.85 -6.02
C LEU A 70 -9.62 16.85 -5.97
N PHE A 71 -8.36 16.41 -6.17
CA PHE A 71 -7.22 17.32 -6.30
C PHE A 71 -7.47 18.37 -7.40
N SER A 72 -7.97 17.93 -8.55
CA SER A 72 -8.28 18.84 -9.67
C SER A 72 -9.42 19.82 -9.36
N VAL A 73 -10.47 19.36 -8.66
CA VAL A 73 -11.61 20.20 -8.24
C VAL A 73 -11.17 21.31 -7.29
N PHE A 74 -10.23 21.02 -6.40
CA PHE A 74 -9.68 22.00 -5.46
C PHE A 74 -8.53 22.81 -6.01
N GLY A 75 -8.04 22.51 -7.22
CA GLY A 75 -6.93 23.22 -7.83
C GLY A 75 -5.56 22.92 -7.19
N TYR A 76 -5.43 21.79 -6.50
CA TYR A 76 -4.17 21.37 -5.90
C TYR A 76 -3.37 20.47 -6.85
N PRO A 77 -2.03 20.53 -6.81
CA PRO A 77 -1.19 19.56 -7.49
C PRO A 77 -1.37 18.18 -6.87
N ALA A 78 -1.61 17.16 -7.69
CA ALA A 78 -1.74 15.79 -7.24
C ALA A 78 -0.36 15.14 -7.00
N PRO A 79 -0.22 14.28 -5.97
CA PRO A 79 1.00 13.53 -5.74
C PRO A 79 1.20 12.42 -6.78
N GLN A 80 2.43 11.92 -6.90
CA GLN A 80 2.72 10.67 -7.58
C GLN A 80 2.32 9.49 -6.69
N TYR A 81 1.64 8.49 -7.28
CA TYR A 81 1.19 7.29 -6.54
C TYR A 81 2.04 6.06 -6.83
N TYR A 82 2.26 5.26 -5.80
CA TYR A 82 2.92 3.97 -5.86
C TYR A 82 2.12 2.95 -5.02
N HIS A 83 1.46 2.01 -5.69
CA HIS A 83 0.67 0.99 -5.01
C HIS A 83 1.47 -0.30 -4.89
N VAL A 84 1.93 -0.58 -3.67
CA VAL A 84 2.69 -1.80 -3.37
C VAL A 84 1.76 -3.01 -3.22
N PRO A 85 2.23 -4.23 -3.55
CA PRO A 85 1.43 -5.44 -3.48
C PRO A 85 0.94 -5.71 -2.05
N LEU A 86 -0.25 -6.32 -1.96
CA LEU A 86 -0.75 -6.84 -0.69
C LEU A 86 -0.07 -8.18 -0.38
N LEU A 87 0.19 -8.39 0.89
CA LEU A 87 0.53 -9.70 1.42
C LEU A 87 -0.78 -10.46 1.69
N VAL A 88 -0.89 -11.66 1.16
CA VAL A 88 -2.06 -12.52 1.34
C VAL A 88 -1.67 -13.86 1.96
N ALA A 89 -2.61 -14.50 2.63
CA ALA A 89 -2.44 -15.83 3.18
C ALA A 89 -2.31 -16.90 2.06
N PRO A 90 -1.84 -18.12 2.34
CA PRO A 90 -1.68 -19.18 1.34
C PRO A 90 -2.97 -19.53 0.58
N ASP A 91 -4.12 -19.29 1.18
CA ASP A 91 -5.44 -19.49 0.57
C ASP A 91 -5.95 -18.27 -0.25
N GLY A 92 -5.11 -17.24 -0.42
CA GLY A 92 -5.42 -16.02 -1.17
C GLY A 92 -6.25 -14.98 -0.41
N ARG A 93 -6.67 -15.24 0.83
CA ARG A 93 -7.40 -14.24 1.63
C ARG A 93 -6.47 -13.14 2.13
N ARG A 94 -7.00 -11.96 2.32
CA ARG A 94 -6.27 -10.86 2.98
C ARG A 94 -5.86 -11.25 4.40
N LEU A 95 -4.65 -10.88 4.79
CA LEU A 95 -4.22 -11.01 6.18
C LEU A 95 -5.12 -10.18 7.09
N SER A 96 -5.59 -10.76 8.17
CA SER A 96 -6.47 -10.10 9.10
C SER A 96 -5.93 -10.12 10.53
N LYS A 97 -6.16 -9.02 11.26
CA LYS A 97 -5.83 -8.94 12.69
C LYS A 97 -6.61 -9.97 13.53
N ARG A 98 -7.80 -10.37 13.08
CA ARG A 98 -8.67 -11.32 13.81
C ARG A 98 -8.09 -12.73 13.81
N GLU A 99 -7.40 -13.12 12.75
CA GLU A 99 -6.83 -14.46 12.59
C GLU A 99 -5.36 -14.53 13.00
N ARG A 100 -4.78 -13.41 13.47
CA ARG A 100 -3.39 -13.29 13.94
C ARG A 100 -2.34 -13.75 12.90
N ASP A 101 -2.63 -13.61 11.62
CA ASP A 101 -1.78 -14.12 10.54
C ASP A 101 -0.34 -13.57 10.58
N LEU A 102 -0.19 -12.28 10.90
CA LEU A 102 1.10 -11.63 11.14
C LEU A 102 0.92 -10.58 12.25
N ASP A 103 0.64 -11.06 13.46
CA ASP A 103 0.57 -10.19 14.62
C ASP A 103 1.97 -9.66 14.95
N MET A 104 2.15 -8.35 14.87
CA MET A 104 3.44 -7.69 15.13
C MET A 104 3.93 -7.91 16.57
N GLU A 105 3.04 -8.06 17.54
CA GLU A 105 3.41 -8.36 18.91
C GLU A 105 3.98 -9.78 19.03
N ALA A 106 3.33 -10.75 18.41
CA ALA A 106 3.80 -12.13 18.33
C ALA A 106 5.12 -12.24 17.54
N LEU A 107 5.28 -11.47 16.47
CA LEU A 107 6.52 -11.43 15.68
C LEU A 107 7.68 -10.83 16.48
N ARG A 108 7.46 -9.75 17.22
CA ARG A 108 8.47 -9.14 18.10
C ARG A 108 9.01 -10.10 19.16
N ALA A 109 8.20 -11.04 19.63
CA ALA A 109 8.61 -12.06 20.58
C ALA A 109 9.45 -13.19 19.92
N ARG A 110 9.49 -13.27 18.58
CA ARG A 110 10.06 -14.40 17.83
C ARG A 110 11.20 -14.03 16.89
N CYS A 111 11.34 -12.78 16.49
CA CYS A 111 12.38 -12.37 15.55
C CYS A 111 12.90 -10.96 15.84
N THR A 112 14.12 -10.68 15.38
CA THR A 112 14.65 -9.31 15.38
C THR A 112 14.01 -8.49 14.24
N PRO A 113 14.03 -7.15 14.32
CA PRO A 113 13.60 -6.30 13.23
C PRO A 113 14.29 -6.63 11.90
N GLU A 114 15.61 -6.89 11.94
CA GLU A 114 16.41 -7.20 10.75
C GLU A 114 16.00 -8.52 10.09
N GLN A 115 15.64 -9.53 10.88
CA GLN A 115 15.14 -10.80 10.36
C GLN A 115 13.79 -10.62 9.65
N LEU A 116 12.87 -9.85 10.24
CA LEU A 116 11.59 -9.55 9.62
C LEU A 116 11.78 -8.73 8.33
N VAL A 117 12.59 -7.66 8.39
CA VAL A 117 12.90 -6.83 7.21
C VAL A 117 13.54 -7.66 6.11
N GLY A 118 14.46 -8.57 6.42
CA GLY A 118 15.08 -9.45 5.44
C GLY A 118 14.08 -10.34 4.70
N ARG A 119 13.14 -10.94 5.42
CA ARG A 119 12.07 -11.73 4.81
C ARG A 119 11.12 -10.91 3.95
N LEU A 120 10.73 -9.74 4.44
CA LEU A 120 9.87 -8.82 3.66
C LEU A 120 10.61 -8.30 2.42
N ALA A 121 11.90 -8.00 2.53
CA ALA A 121 12.74 -7.58 1.40
C ALA A 121 12.86 -8.66 0.33
N GLN A 122 12.98 -9.93 0.72
CA GLN A 122 12.95 -11.06 -0.20
C GLN A 122 11.60 -11.14 -0.94
N LEU A 123 10.49 -11.07 -0.22
CA LEU A 123 9.15 -11.08 -0.82
C LEU A 123 8.91 -9.91 -1.77
N ALA A 124 9.47 -8.75 -1.44
CA ALA A 124 9.41 -7.55 -2.26
C ALA A 124 10.41 -7.54 -3.44
N GLY A 125 11.22 -8.59 -3.63
CA GLY A 125 12.20 -8.67 -4.72
C GLY A 125 13.46 -7.80 -4.52
N LEU A 126 13.67 -7.24 -3.33
CA LEU A 126 14.79 -6.36 -3.03
C LEU A 126 16.08 -7.11 -2.68
N GLN A 127 15.97 -8.36 -2.27
CA GLN A 127 17.11 -9.26 -2.06
C GLN A 127 16.77 -10.71 -2.41
N PRO A 128 17.76 -11.56 -2.74
CA PRO A 128 17.52 -12.92 -3.21
C PRO A 128 17.08 -13.91 -2.13
N GLY A 129 17.46 -13.68 -0.88
CA GLY A 129 17.19 -14.56 0.25
C GLY A 129 16.65 -13.84 1.48
N PRO A 130 16.32 -14.58 2.56
CA PRO A 130 15.70 -14.04 3.76
C PRO A 130 16.72 -13.51 4.80
N GLU A 131 17.97 -13.29 4.40
CA GLU A 131 19.04 -12.87 5.30
C GLU A 131 18.65 -11.59 6.05
N PRO A 132 18.99 -11.51 7.36
CA PRO A 132 18.70 -10.32 8.14
C PRO A 132 19.35 -9.07 7.53
N VAL A 133 18.60 -7.99 7.43
CA VAL A 133 19.07 -6.72 6.87
C VAL A 133 18.35 -5.55 7.55
N ARG A 134 19.05 -4.45 7.77
CA ARG A 134 18.41 -3.21 8.25
C ARG A 134 17.72 -2.52 7.09
N ALA A 135 16.57 -1.90 7.35
CA ALA A 135 15.82 -1.17 6.32
C ALA A 135 16.69 -0.08 5.64
N ALA A 136 17.53 0.61 6.41
CA ALA A 136 18.45 1.63 5.89
C ALA A 136 19.44 1.08 4.84
N ASP A 137 19.86 -0.18 4.97
CA ASP A 137 20.82 -0.80 4.05
C ASP A 137 20.15 -1.22 2.71
N LEU A 138 18.81 -1.21 2.65
CA LEU A 138 18.06 -1.48 1.43
C LEU A 138 17.89 -0.23 0.55
N VAL A 139 18.02 0.97 1.10
CA VAL A 139 17.77 2.23 0.39
C VAL A 139 18.63 2.34 -0.87
N SER A 140 19.92 2.02 -0.79
CA SER A 140 20.85 2.10 -1.95
C SER A 140 20.59 1.04 -3.03
N ARG A 141 19.82 0.00 -2.72
CA ARG A 141 19.48 -1.12 -3.60
C ARG A 141 18.01 -1.11 -4.05
N PHE A 142 17.24 -0.15 -3.56
CA PHE A 142 15.82 -0.04 -3.85
C PHE A 142 15.60 0.36 -5.32
N SER A 143 14.61 -0.30 -5.95
CA SER A 143 14.11 0.07 -7.27
C SER A 143 12.65 -0.34 -7.38
N TRP A 144 11.83 0.57 -7.88
CA TRP A 144 10.41 0.31 -8.12
C TRP A 144 10.17 -0.82 -9.13
N GLU A 145 11.09 -1.03 -10.08
CA GLU A 145 11.00 -2.08 -11.09
C GLU A 145 11.12 -3.49 -10.50
N ARG A 146 11.70 -3.62 -9.31
CA ARG A 146 11.83 -4.89 -8.60
C ARG A 146 10.59 -5.27 -7.81
N ILE A 147 9.75 -4.28 -7.46
CA ILE A 147 8.55 -4.52 -6.66
C ILE A 147 7.54 -5.33 -7.50
N PRO A 148 7.06 -6.50 -7.01
CA PRO A 148 6.09 -7.31 -7.71
C PRO A 148 4.78 -6.56 -7.99
N ARG A 149 4.15 -6.88 -9.13
CA ARG A 149 2.87 -6.27 -9.55
C ARG A 149 1.72 -7.22 -9.23
N GLY A 150 1.37 -7.42 -8.05
CA GLY A 150 0.28 -8.32 -7.71
C GLY A 150 0.34 -8.70 -6.25
N GLU A 151 -0.58 -9.54 -5.82
CA GLU A 151 -0.57 -10.04 -4.46
C GLU A 151 0.64 -10.97 -4.24
N ILE A 152 1.23 -10.87 -3.05
CA ILE A 152 2.33 -11.72 -2.63
C ILE A 152 1.78 -12.71 -1.61
N VAL A 153 1.77 -13.99 -1.98
CA VAL A 153 1.37 -15.06 -1.07
C VAL A 153 2.46 -15.26 -0.03
N ILE A 154 2.11 -15.12 1.24
CA ILE A 154 3.03 -15.42 2.34
C ILE A 154 3.17 -16.94 2.43
N PRO A 155 4.40 -17.48 2.37
CA PRO A 155 4.58 -18.92 2.52
C PRO A 155 4.17 -19.38 3.92
N ALA A 156 3.59 -20.56 4.04
CA ALA A 156 3.13 -21.13 5.31
C ALA A 156 4.26 -21.20 6.35
N ASN A 157 5.51 -21.34 5.89
CA ASN A 157 6.70 -21.36 6.73
C ASN A 157 7.35 -19.98 6.91
N PHE A 158 6.62 -18.89 6.69
CA PHE A 158 7.17 -17.53 6.81
C PHE A 158 7.83 -17.25 8.16
N SER A 159 7.25 -17.78 9.23
CA SER A 159 7.76 -17.66 10.60
C SER A 159 8.83 -18.69 10.97
N ASP A 160 9.08 -19.69 10.12
CA ASP A 160 10.06 -20.72 10.40
C ASP A 160 11.47 -20.16 10.31
N GLY A 161 12.31 -20.55 11.27
CA GLY A 161 13.69 -20.06 11.34
C GLY A 161 13.84 -18.65 11.94
N PHE A 162 12.77 -18.01 12.41
CA PHE A 162 12.91 -16.93 13.37
C PHE A 162 13.46 -17.53 14.67
N ARG A 163 14.67 -17.17 15.04
CA ARG A 163 15.27 -17.63 16.28
C ARG A 163 14.58 -16.92 17.44
N VAL A 164 13.91 -17.68 18.29
CA VAL A 164 13.51 -17.21 19.62
C VAL A 164 14.81 -16.93 20.37
N PHE A 165 15.05 -15.68 20.71
CA PHE A 165 16.10 -15.36 21.67
C PHE A 165 15.56 -15.69 23.07
N PRO A 166 16.35 -16.40 23.91
CA PRO A 166 15.98 -16.71 25.27
C PRO A 166 15.83 -15.45 26.13
#